data_edfb0f37f243f6d3749be31a2a66e3d0
#
_entry.id   edfb0f37f243f6d3749be31a2a66e3d0
#
_cell.length_a   1.000
_cell.length_b   1.000
_cell.length_c   1.000
_cell.angle_alpha   90.00
_cell.angle_beta   90.00
_cell.angle_gamma   90.00
#
_symmetry.space_group_name_H-M   'P 1'
#
loop_
_entity.id
_entity.type
_entity.pdbx_description
1 polymer ?
#
loop_
_entity_poly.entity_id
_entity_poly.type
_entity_poly.pdbx_seq_one_letter_code
_entity_poly.pdbx_strand_id
1 'polypeptide(L)'
;IWDKDKEPDQLKALYDYIKSKNPEKIGLNFSDHFALVDGISKTDYDLFFNNAPKAIKNKVVSAEKLGIRWIETRTEKEKIIYDQLVEITHNIINEAFSTKVITPGVTTTDDVVWWMREKVLSLNLKTWFHPTIDVQRNSKSDLYAFDGKSKFDIIQPGDLVHCDFGINYLTLNTDCQQIA
;
A
#
# COMPACT_ATOMS: atom_id res chain seq x y z
N ILE A 1 16.10 18.19 -23.84
CA ILE A 1 16.94 18.62 -22.69
C ILE A 1 16.95 20.13 -22.68
N TRP A 2 16.65 20.73 -21.53
CA TRP A 2 16.74 22.19 -21.34
C TRP A 2 18.21 22.64 -21.23
N ASP A 3 18.56 23.63 -21.99
CA ASP A 3 19.88 24.25 -22.00
C ASP A 3 19.76 25.67 -21.41
N LYS A 4 20.19 25.84 -20.15
CA LYS A 4 20.07 27.09 -19.39
C LYS A 4 20.90 28.25 -19.96
N ASP A 5 21.95 27.93 -20.75
CA ASP A 5 22.82 28.96 -21.36
C ASP A 5 22.15 29.57 -22.59
N LYS A 6 21.23 28.82 -23.25
CA LYS A 6 20.45 29.31 -24.38
C LYS A 6 19.10 29.92 -23.95
N GLU A 7 18.47 29.38 -22.92
CA GLU A 7 17.23 29.90 -22.38
C GLU A 7 17.28 29.81 -20.84
N PRO A 8 17.61 30.89 -20.15
CA PRO A 8 17.74 30.91 -18.71
C PRO A 8 16.40 30.75 -17.97
N ASP A 9 15.27 31.04 -18.64
CA ASP A 9 13.95 30.87 -18.06
C ASP A 9 13.45 29.43 -18.33
N GLN A 10 13.50 28.60 -17.27
CA GLN A 10 13.08 27.20 -17.33
C GLN A 10 11.60 27.05 -17.68
N LEU A 11 10.72 27.90 -17.16
CA LEU A 11 9.28 27.83 -17.42
C LEU A 11 8.99 28.21 -18.87
N LYS A 12 9.65 29.22 -19.39
CA LYS A 12 9.55 29.61 -20.80
C LYS A 12 9.97 28.45 -21.70
N ALA A 13 11.12 27.83 -21.41
CA ALA A 13 11.59 26.65 -22.15
C ALA A 13 10.59 25.51 -22.12
N LEU A 14 9.97 25.23 -20.94
CA LEU A 14 8.92 24.21 -20.77
C LEU A 14 7.67 24.54 -21.60
N TYR A 15 7.19 25.78 -21.56
CA TYR A 15 6.00 26.16 -22.32
C TYR A 15 6.23 26.12 -23.84
N ASP A 16 7.41 26.50 -24.29
CA ASP A 16 7.78 26.44 -25.72
C ASP A 16 7.87 24.97 -26.19
N TYR A 17 8.41 24.08 -25.33
CA TYR A 17 8.40 22.64 -25.59
C TYR A 17 6.97 22.08 -25.65
N ILE A 18 6.12 22.42 -24.71
CA ILE A 18 4.70 22.01 -24.73
C ILE A 18 4.01 22.48 -25.99
N LYS A 19 4.20 23.75 -26.39
CA LYS A 19 3.65 24.29 -27.64
C LYS A 19 4.14 23.52 -28.87
N SER A 20 5.43 23.17 -28.91
CA SER A 20 6.02 22.40 -30.02
C SER A 20 5.39 21.01 -30.18
N LYS A 21 4.93 20.40 -29.08
CA LYS A 21 4.25 19.10 -29.09
C LYS A 21 2.76 19.20 -29.34
N ASN A 22 2.18 20.38 -29.15
CA ASN A 22 0.76 20.67 -29.29
C ASN A 22 -0.17 19.59 -28.71
N PRO A 23 -0.02 19.18 -27.45
CA PRO A 23 -0.85 18.14 -26.86
C PRO A 23 -2.31 18.60 -26.76
N GLU A 24 -3.25 17.66 -26.81
CA GLU A 24 -4.66 17.93 -26.50
C GLU A 24 -4.89 18.14 -25.02
N LYS A 25 -4.21 17.35 -24.17
CA LYS A 25 -4.28 17.41 -22.72
C LYS A 25 -2.88 17.36 -22.11
N ILE A 26 -2.73 18.00 -20.96
CA ILE A 26 -1.50 18.05 -20.17
C ILE A 26 -1.83 17.52 -18.79
N GLY A 27 -1.40 16.29 -18.49
CA GLY A 27 -1.61 15.67 -17.19
C GLY A 27 -0.60 16.20 -16.17
N LEU A 28 -1.09 16.66 -15.03
CA LEU A 28 -0.27 16.96 -13.85
C LEU A 28 -0.66 16.03 -12.70
N ASN A 29 0.32 15.65 -11.88
CA ASN A 29 0.12 14.73 -10.76
C ASN A 29 -0.51 15.46 -9.57
N PHE A 30 -1.79 15.74 -9.65
CA PHE A 30 -2.63 16.17 -8.55
C PHE A 30 -3.93 15.38 -8.54
N SER A 31 -4.51 15.21 -7.36
CA SER A 31 -5.77 14.49 -7.15
C SER A 31 -6.58 15.14 -6.04
N ASP A 32 -7.90 15.18 -6.23
CA ASP A 32 -8.83 15.64 -5.20
C ASP A 32 -9.26 14.51 -4.26
N HIS A 33 -8.97 13.24 -4.61
CA HIS A 33 -9.53 12.08 -3.92
C HIS A 33 -8.49 11.02 -3.53
N PHE A 34 -7.32 11.00 -4.17
CA PHE A 34 -6.34 9.93 -4.00
C PHE A 34 -4.93 10.48 -3.80
N ALA A 35 -4.60 10.81 -2.56
CA ALA A 35 -3.36 11.48 -2.17
C ALA A 35 -2.07 10.73 -2.62
N LEU A 36 -2.14 9.41 -2.80
CA LEU A 36 -0.98 8.62 -3.24
C LEU A 36 -0.48 9.01 -4.65
N VAL A 37 -1.35 9.57 -5.49
CA VAL A 37 -0.97 10.04 -6.84
C VAL A 37 -0.80 11.56 -6.91
N ASP A 38 -0.87 12.26 -5.77
CA ASP A 38 -0.67 13.70 -5.65
C ASP A 38 0.82 14.02 -5.54
N GLY A 39 1.51 13.96 -6.68
CA GLY A 39 2.97 14.00 -6.76
C GLY A 39 3.57 15.35 -7.13
N ILE A 40 2.77 16.35 -7.53
CA ILE A 40 3.27 17.71 -7.75
C ILE A 40 3.13 18.52 -6.47
N SER A 41 4.20 19.24 -6.07
CA SER A 41 4.08 20.13 -4.93
C SER A 41 3.11 21.29 -5.24
N LYS A 42 2.46 21.83 -4.20
CA LYS A 42 1.59 23.02 -4.36
C LYS A 42 2.36 24.20 -4.95
N THR A 43 3.61 24.37 -4.54
CA THR A 43 4.49 25.43 -5.04
C THR A 43 4.76 25.28 -6.53
N ASP A 44 5.13 24.06 -6.99
CA ASP A 44 5.42 23.80 -8.39
C ASP A 44 4.16 23.89 -9.25
N TYR A 45 3.02 23.43 -8.74
CA TYR A 45 1.74 23.59 -9.41
C TYR A 45 1.39 25.09 -9.62
N ASP A 46 1.48 25.88 -8.56
CA ASP A 46 1.20 27.33 -8.64
C ASP A 46 2.19 28.05 -9.56
N LEU A 47 3.47 27.71 -9.45
CA LEU A 47 4.52 28.29 -10.29
C LEU A 47 4.25 28.00 -11.77
N PHE A 48 3.96 26.74 -12.10
CA PHE A 48 3.60 26.34 -13.45
C PHE A 48 2.30 27.01 -13.91
N PHE A 49 1.22 26.87 -13.11
CA PHE A 49 -0.11 27.27 -13.54
C PHE A 49 -0.26 28.77 -13.64
N ASN A 50 0.31 29.55 -12.70
CA ASN A 50 0.17 31.01 -12.69
C ASN A 50 0.90 31.65 -13.88
N ASN A 51 2.03 31.10 -14.28
CA ASN A 51 2.86 31.65 -15.37
C ASN A 51 2.50 31.07 -16.76
N ALA A 52 1.74 29.97 -16.84
CA ALA A 52 1.42 29.35 -18.10
C ALA A 52 0.51 30.22 -18.97
N PRO A 53 0.72 30.27 -20.30
CA PRO A 53 -0.22 30.87 -21.25
C PRO A 53 -1.61 30.22 -21.14
N LYS A 54 -2.67 31.02 -21.37
CA LYS A 54 -4.06 30.56 -21.29
C LYS A 54 -4.32 29.30 -22.13
N ALA A 55 -3.70 29.19 -23.29
CA ALA A 55 -3.82 28.00 -24.16
C ALA A 55 -3.26 26.72 -23.53
N ILE A 56 -2.24 26.83 -22.67
CA ILE A 56 -1.68 25.71 -21.89
C ILE A 56 -2.56 25.43 -20.68
N LYS A 57 -2.97 26.46 -19.93
CA LYS A 57 -3.85 26.31 -18.74
C LYS A 57 -5.12 25.52 -19.08
N ASN A 58 -5.74 25.83 -20.21
CA ASN A 58 -6.99 25.17 -20.64
C ASN A 58 -6.83 23.69 -21.00
N LYS A 59 -5.60 23.20 -21.16
CA LYS A 59 -5.29 21.80 -21.47
C LYS A 59 -4.88 20.99 -20.24
N VAL A 60 -4.68 21.64 -19.11
CA VAL A 60 -4.25 20.98 -17.86
C VAL A 60 -5.39 20.16 -17.28
N VAL A 61 -5.09 18.92 -16.97
CA VAL A 61 -6.00 17.95 -16.33
C VAL A 61 -5.26 17.16 -15.27
N SER A 62 -5.98 16.57 -14.32
CA SER A 62 -5.37 15.61 -13.40
C SER A 62 -4.88 14.37 -14.14
N ALA A 63 -3.67 13.91 -13.81
CA ALA A 63 -3.11 12.63 -14.25
C ALA A 63 -3.47 11.47 -13.30
N GLU A 64 -4.40 11.67 -12.36
CA GLU A 64 -4.82 10.69 -11.35
C GLU A 64 -5.04 9.29 -11.92
N LYS A 65 -5.85 9.18 -12.97
CA LYS A 65 -6.17 7.88 -13.58
C LYS A 65 -4.94 7.18 -14.18
N LEU A 66 -3.95 7.92 -14.66
CA LEU A 66 -2.69 7.35 -15.16
C LEU A 66 -1.86 6.81 -13.99
N GLY A 67 -1.75 7.59 -12.91
CA GLY A 67 -1.04 7.19 -11.70
C GLY A 67 -1.66 5.95 -11.05
N ILE A 68 -2.99 5.92 -10.90
CA ILE A 68 -3.72 4.78 -10.35
C ILE A 68 -3.48 3.53 -11.21
N ARG A 69 -3.65 3.63 -12.54
CA ARG A 69 -3.40 2.50 -13.44
C ARG A 69 -1.99 1.95 -13.33
N TRP A 70 -1.00 2.82 -13.18
CA TRP A 70 0.37 2.36 -12.97
C TRP A 70 0.50 1.56 -11.68
N ILE A 71 -0.01 2.11 -10.57
CA ILE A 71 0.09 1.47 -9.24
C ILE A 71 -0.65 0.12 -9.22
N GLU A 72 -1.81 0.02 -9.87
CA GLU A 72 -2.62 -1.19 -9.92
C GLU A 72 -2.07 -2.27 -10.86
N THR A 73 -1.33 -1.88 -11.91
CA THR A 73 -0.89 -2.82 -12.94
C THR A 73 0.27 -3.67 -12.47
N ARG A 74 0.16 -4.97 -12.68
CA ARG A 74 1.24 -5.96 -12.51
C ARG A 74 1.63 -6.55 -13.86
N THR A 75 2.92 -6.78 -14.05
CA THR A 75 3.42 -7.49 -15.23
C THR A 75 3.21 -9.00 -15.07
N GLU A 76 3.25 -9.75 -16.18
CA GLU A 76 3.17 -11.22 -16.13
C GLU A 76 4.29 -11.84 -15.28
N LYS A 77 5.49 -11.23 -15.26
CA LYS A 77 6.60 -11.68 -14.42
C LYS A 77 6.34 -11.45 -12.95
N GLU A 78 5.79 -10.29 -12.59
CA GLU A 78 5.40 -9.98 -11.21
C GLU A 78 4.28 -10.89 -10.73
N LYS A 79 3.31 -11.21 -11.60
CA LYS A 79 2.21 -12.12 -11.26
C LYS A 79 2.71 -13.49 -10.81
N ILE A 80 3.67 -14.09 -11.54
CA ILE A 80 4.25 -15.40 -11.17
C ILE A 80 4.86 -15.35 -9.76
N ILE A 81 5.57 -14.27 -9.43
CA ILE A 81 6.17 -14.08 -8.10
C ILE A 81 5.09 -13.82 -7.07
N TYR A 82 4.07 -13.04 -7.43
CA TYR A 82 3.00 -12.67 -6.52
C TYR A 82 2.16 -13.87 -6.08
N ASP A 83 1.84 -14.78 -6.99
CA ASP A 83 1.14 -16.03 -6.68
C ASP A 83 1.91 -16.85 -5.63
N GLN A 84 3.24 -16.93 -5.74
CA GLN A 84 4.08 -17.61 -4.74
C GLN A 84 4.11 -16.88 -3.40
N LEU A 85 4.14 -15.55 -3.41
CA LEU A 85 4.09 -14.75 -2.17
C LEU A 85 2.77 -14.92 -1.43
N VAL A 86 1.66 -14.97 -2.15
CA VAL A 86 0.34 -15.21 -1.57
C VAL A 86 0.29 -16.61 -0.94
N GLU A 87 0.80 -17.63 -1.62
CA GLU A 87 0.90 -18.99 -1.08
C GLU A 87 1.75 -19.05 0.21
N ILE A 88 2.91 -18.40 0.22
CA ILE A 88 3.77 -18.30 1.42
C ILE A 88 3.02 -17.60 2.55
N THR A 89 2.32 -16.51 2.27
CA THR A 89 1.55 -15.76 3.26
C THR A 89 0.48 -16.65 3.90
N HIS A 90 -0.30 -17.36 3.10
CA HIS A 90 -1.32 -18.29 3.62
C HIS A 90 -0.70 -19.46 4.38
N ASN A 91 0.44 -19.99 3.95
CA ASN A 91 1.13 -21.06 4.69
C ASN A 91 1.60 -20.60 6.06
N ILE A 92 2.09 -19.36 6.19
CA ILE A 92 2.47 -18.78 7.47
C ILE A 92 1.23 -18.63 8.37
N ILE A 93 0.12 -18.10 7.85
CA ILE A 93 -1.13 -17.95 8.62
C ILE A 93 -1.64 -19.32 9.09
N ASN A 94 -1.69 -20.32 8.19
CA ASN A 94 -2.14 -21.65 8.51
C ASN A 94 -1.27 -22.33 9.60
N GLU A 95 0.06 -22.13 9.55
CA GLU A 95 0.94 -22.65 10.59
C GLU A 95 0.75 -21.87 11.90
N ALA A 96 0.58 -20.54 11.85
CA ALA A 96 0.32 -19.70 13.03
C ALA A 96 -0.97 -20.14 13.76
N PHE A 97 -2.02 -20.52 13.04
CA PHE A 97 -3.29 -20.98 13.60
C PHE A 97 -3.34 -22.48 13.93
N SER A 98 -2.21 -23.15 13.87
CA SER A 98 -2.14 -24.57 14.20
C SER A 98 -1.75 -24.81 15.68
N THR A 99 -1.94 -26.04 16.12
CA THR A 99 -1.49 -26.51 17.45
C THR A 99 0.04 -26.53 17.64
N LYS A 100 0.81 -26.24 16.59
CA LYS A 100 2.26 -26.04 16.68
C LYS A 100 2.60 -24.70 17.32
N VAL A 101 1.73 -23.71 17.19
CA VAL A 101 1.94 -22.33 17.66
C VAL A 101 0.98 -21.99 18.78
N ILE A 102 -0.31 -22.33 18.64
CA ILE A 102 -1.34 -22.00 19.62
C ILE A 102 -1.58 -23.19 20.56
N THR A 103 -1.33 -22.96 21.84
CA THR A 103 -1.81 -23.79 22.94
C THR A 103 -2.91 -23.02 23.67
N PRO A 104 -4.20 -23.38 23.48
CA PRO A 104 -5.30 -22.67 24.11
C PRO A 104 -5.15 -22.61 25.63
N GLY A 105 -5.46 -21.47 26.23
CA GLY A 105 -5.27 -21.20 27.65
C GLY A 105 -3.85 -20.78 28.04
N VAL A 106 -2.88 -20.78 27.11
CA VAL A 106 -1.46 -20.45 27.37
C VAL A 106 -0.98 -19.38 26.40
N THR A 107 -1.12 -19.60 25.09
CA THR A 107 -0.60 -18.71 24.04
C THR A 107 -1.37 -17.40 24.00
N THR A 108 -0.65 -16.30 24.00
CA THR A 108 -1.21 -14.96 23.82
C THR A 108 -1.30 -14.58 22.33
N THR A 109 -2.09 -13.57 22.01
CA THR A 109 -2.12 -12.96 20.67
C THR A 109 -0.75 -12.42 20.27
N ASP A 110 -0.03 -11.79 21.20
CA ASP A 110 1.30 -11.29 20.98
C ASP A 110 2.32 -12.41 20.68
N ASP A 111 2.22 -13.56 21.36
CA ASP A 111 3.08 -14.71 21.05
C ASP A 111 2.93 -15.16 19.60
N VAL A 112 1.71 -15.17 19.08
CA VAL A 112 1.42 -15.51 17.66
C VAL A 112 1.99 -14.47 16.72
N VAL A 113 1.82 -13.18 17.03
CA VAL A 113 2.39 -12.07 16.24
C VAL A 113 3.90 -12.18 16.14
N TRP A 114 4.58 -12.40 17.28
CA TRP A 114 6.04 -12.53 17.29
C TRP A 114 6.51 -13.79 16.56
N TRP A 115 5.82 -14.90 16.71
CA TRP A 115 6.10 -16.12 15.95
C TRP A 115 6.00 -15.88 14.44
N MET A 116 4.95 -15.19 13.97
CA MET A 116 4.78 -14.84 12.56
C MET A 116 5.96 -13.99 12.05
N ARG A 117 6.39 -13.00 12.82
CA ARG A 117 7.53 -12.14 12.46
C ARG A 117 8.83 -12.93 12.38
N GLU A 118 9.11 -13.80 13.34
CA GLU A 118 10.28 -14.67 13.31
C GLU A 118 10.25 -15.64 12.13
N LYS A 119 9.07 -16.19 11.81
CA LYS A 119 8.90 -17.04 10.64
C LYS A 119 9.21 -16.30 9.34
N VAL A 120 8.71 -15.09 9.15
CA VAL A 120 9.02 -14.24 8.00
C VAL A 120 10.52 -13.98 7.89
N LEU A 121 11.16 -13.63 9.02
CA LEU A 121 12.59 -13.37 9.07
C LEU A 121 13.40 -14.64 8.70
N SER A 122 12.99 -15.82 9.18
CA SER A 122 13.64 -17.10 8.86
C SER A 122 13.61 -17.45 7.38
N LEU A 123 12.64 -16.90 6.64
CA LEU A 123 12.50 -17.03 5.17
C LEU A 123 13.23 -15.91 4.40
N ASN A 124 13.99 -15.05 5.09
CA ASN A 124 14.62 -13.84 4.52
C ASN A 124 13.62 -12.88 3.84
N LEU A 125 12.40 -12.86 4.33
CA LEU A 125 11.34 -11.94 3.90
C LEU A 125 11.17 -10.80 4.90
N LYS A 126 10.30 -9.84 4.57
CA LYS A 126 9.93 -8.72 5.45
C LYS A 126 8.42 -8.61 5.54
N THR A 127 7.92 -8.15 6.67
CA THR A 127 6.56 -7.61 6.77
C THR A 127 6.57 -6.16 6.32
N TRP A 128 5.49 -5.67 5.73
CA TRP A 128 5.35 -4.25 5.38
C TRP A 128 4.45 -3.49 6.35
N PHE A 129 3.75 -4.21 7.21
CA PHE A 129 3.08 -3.69 8.41
C PHE A 129 3.25 -4.69 9.57
N HIS A 130 2.93 -4.25 10.78
CA HIS A 130 2.96 -5.13 11.95
C HIS A 130 1.74 -6.06 11.89
N PRO A 131 1.91 -7.40 11.95
CA PRO A 131 0.78 -8.32 11.98
C PRO A 131 -0.15 -8.02 13.15
N THR A 132 -1.43 -8.19 12.95
CA THR A 132 -2.41 -8.14 14.04
C THR A 132 -3.07 -9.49 14.25
N ILE A 133 -3.25 -9.86 15.50
CA ILE A 133 -4.03 -11.03 15.93
C ILE A 133 -5.06 -10.54 16.93
N ASP A 134 -6.31 -10.65 16.57
CA ASP A 134 -7.45 -10.25 17.40
C ASP A 134 -8.28 -11.46 17.80
N VAL A 135 -8.83 -11.43 19.00
CA VAL A 135 -9.70 -12.50 19.53
C VAL A 135 -11.10 -11.96 19.78
N GLN A 136 -12.09 -12.66 19.23
CA GLN A 136 -13.48 -12.47 19.57
C GLN A 136 -13.98 -13.66 20.39
N ARG A 137 -14.49 -13.37 21.58
CA ARG A 137 -15.06 -14.36 22.47
C ARG A 137 -16.59 -14.20 22.50
N ASN A 138 -17.31 -15.31 22.63
CA ASN A 138 -18.77 -15.40 22.54
C ASN A 138 -19.49 -14.60 23.64
N SER A 139 -19.36 -13.27 23.66
CA SER A 139 -20.15 -12.36 24.48
C SER A 139 -20.76 -11.24 23.64
N LYS A 140 -21.98 -10.82 23.99
CA LYS A 140 -22.66 -9.72 23.27
C LYS A 140 -21.93 -8.38 23.34
N SER A 141 -20.98 -8.22 24.28
CA SER A 141 -20.19 -7.00 24.47
C SER A 141 -19.00 -6.90 23.53
N ASP A 142 -18.60 -8.02 22.88
CA ASP A 142 -17.36 -8.10 22.11
C ASP A 142 -17.58 -8.09 20.60
N LEU A 143 -18.82 -7.83 20.15
CA LEU A 143 -19.21 -7.80 18.73
C LEU A 143 -18.46 -6.76 17.86
N TYR A 144 -17.62 -5.92 18.47
CA TYR A 144 -16.90 -4.83 17.78
C TYR A 144 -15.39 -4.82 18.10
N ALA A 145 -14.83 -5.92 18.56
CA ALA A 145 -13.45 -5.99 19.06
C ALA A 145 -12.36 -6.11 17.98
N PHE A 146 -12.71 -6.07 16.69
CA PHE A 146 -11.72 -6.01 15.60
C PHE A 146 -11.17 -4.58 15.36
N ASP A 147 -11.19 -3.74 16.38
CA ASP A 147 -10.64 -2.38 16.31
C ASP A 147 -9.16 -2.28 16.76
N GLY A 148 -8.46 -3.40 16.87
CA GLY A 148 -7.08 -3.48 17.36
C GLY A 148 -6.96 -3.29 18.88
N LYS A 149 -8.07 -3.47 19.63
CA LYS A 149 -8.11 -3.36 21.10
C LYS A 149 -8.70 -4.61 21.70
N SER A 150 -8.18 -5.78 21.31
CA SER A 150 -8.60 -7.02 21.95
C SER A 150 -8.43 -6.93 23.47
N LYS A 151 -9.50 -7.19 24.21
CA LYS A 151 -9.47 -7.28 25.67
C LYS A 151 -8.89 -8.61 26.15
N PHE A 152 -8.61 -9.53 25.23
CA PHE A 152 -8.24 -10.89 25.53
C PHE A 152 -6.88 -11.18 24.95
N ASP A 153 -5.89 -11.27 25.79
CA ASP A 153 -4.52 -11.56 25.39
C ASP A 153 -4.29 -13.08 25.22
N ILE A 154 -4.91 -13.92 26.06
CA ILE A 154 -4.76 -15.38 26.03
C ILE A 154 -5.89 -16.02 25.23
N ILE A 155 -5.52 -16.74 24.18
CA ILE A 155 -6.44 -17.46 23.29
C ILE A 155 -7.03 -18.67 24.04
N GLN A 156 -8.36 -18.80 24.03
CA GLN A 156 -9.09 -19.86 24.73
C GLN A 156 -9.77 -20.81 23.73
N PRO A 157 -10.13 -22.04 24.13
CA PRO A 157 -10.96 -22.90 23.31
C PRO A 157 -12.31 -22.24 23.00
N GLY A 158 -12.68 -22.19 21.72
CA GLY A 158 -13.91 -21.59 21.24
C GLY A 158 -13.85 -20.09 20.95
N ASP A 159 -12.68 -19.45 21.11
CA ASP A 159 -12.44 -18.11 20.59
C ASP A 159 -12.42 -18.12 19.07
N LEU A 160 -12.88 -17.03 18.47
CA LEU A 160 -12.68 -16.73 17.08
C LEU A 160 -11.41 -15.85 16.96
N VAL A 161 -10.42 -16.31 16.23
CA VAL A 161 -9.14 -15.61 16.06
C VAL A 161 -9.07 -15.02 14.67
N HIS A 162 -8.87 -13.71 14.57
CA HIS A 162 -8.67 -12.99 13.32
C HIS A 162 -7.21 -12.62 13.16
N CYS A 163 -6.70 -12.73 11.93
CA CYS A 163 -5.36 -12.30 11.56
C CYS A 163 -5.43 -11.30 10.40
N ASP A 164 -4.65 -10.23 10.48
CA ASP A 164 -4.30 -9.35 9.37
C ASP A 164 -2.79 -9.36 9.19
N PHE A 165 -2.33 -9.85 8.03
CA PHE A 165 -0.93 -10.16 7.80
C PHE A 165 -0.50 -10.00 6.35
N GLY A 166 0.68 -9.42 6.15
CA GLY A 166 1.27 -9.27 4.82
C GLY A 166 2.79 -9.29 4.82
N ILE A 167 3.35 -9.84 3.75
CA ILE A 167 4.80 -9.88 3.51
C ILE A 167 5.17 -9.03 2.31
N ASN A 168 6.43 -8.60 2.28
CA ASN A 168 7.02 -7.82 1.19
C ASN A 168 8.18 -8.59 0.55
N TYR A 169 8.22 -8.61 -0.78
CA TYR A 169 9.34 -9.06 -1.58
C TYR A 169 9.41 -8.30 -2.91
N LEU A 170 10.57 -7.78 -3.28
CA LEU A 170 10.80 -7.04 -4.54
C LEU A 170 9.73 -5.96 -4.83
N THR A 171 9.35 -5.18 -3.84
CA THR A 171 8.28 -4.15 -3.95
C THR A 171 6.85 -4.68 -4.09
N LEU A 172 6.65 -6.01 -4.10
CA LEU A 172 5.33 -6.63 -4.05
C LEU A 172 4.92 -6.87 -2.60
N ASN A 173 3.70 -6.52 -2.28
CA ASN A 173 3.13 -6.69 -0.94
C ASN A 173 1.94 -7.63 -1.01
N THR A 174 1.86 -8.59 -0.10
CA THR A 174 0.62 -9.33 0.15
C THR A 174 -0.15 -8.67 1.28
N ASP A 175 -1.46 -8.88 1.30
CA ASP A 175 -2.37 -8.38 2.32
C ASP A 175 -3.48 -9.43 2.46
N CYS A 176 -3.39 -10.23 3.51
CA CYS A 176 -4.25 -11.38 3.71
C CYS A 176 -4.87 -11.35 5.10
N GLN A 177 -6.17 -11.54 5.14
CA GLN A 177 -6.91 -11.69 6.38
C GLN A 177 -7.51 -13.09 6.45
N GLN A 178 -7.49 -13.68 7.63
CA GLN A 178 -8.06 -15.01 7.87
C GLN A 178 -8.65 -15.11 9.28
N ILE A 179 -9.67 -15.93 9.40
CA ILE A 179 -10.36 -16.22 10.65
C ILE A 179 -10.31 -17.73 10.90
N ALA A 180 -10.07 -18.10 12.15
CA ALA A 180 -10.05 -19.49 12.62
C ALA A 180 -10.77 -19.65 13.96
#